data_376455af42057bd8f97234648b33d5b4
#
_entry.id   376455af42057bd8f97234648b33d5b4
#
_cell.length_a   1.000
_cell.length_b   1.000
_cell.length_c   1.000
_cell.angle_alpha   90.00
_cell.angle_beta   90.00
_cell.angle_gamma   90.00
#
_symmetry.space_group_name_H-M   'P 1'
#
loop_
_entity.id
_entity.type
_entity.pdbx_description
1 polymer ?
#
loop_
_entity_poly.entity_id
_entity_poly.type
_entity_poly.pdbx_seq_one_letter_code
_entity_poly.pdbx_strand_id
1 'polypeptide(L)'
;MTKLWTLLVAGALSLALAVKPGEPLLDFLLLDPKGQPVTPATMSKPAVIVFWASWCTVCKAEFPGLHRVAEETGVPFYVISREPRDTREVVLEYMKTYPRFIPLLASDRDRPHEVAARFKVLGQPWTFVVDREGKTLDQAMETIPIRLNAAQRAAAVAL
;
A
#
# COMPACT_ATOMS: atom_id res chain seq x y z
N MET A 1 5.28 -56.35 -19.59
CA MET A 1 4.62 -55.72 -18.40
C MET A 1 5.24 -54.35 -18.20
N THR A 2 4.67 -53.33 -18.78
CA THR A 2 5.12 -51.95 -18.67
C THR A 2 4.30 -51.25 -17.59
N LYS A 3 4.92 -50.97 -16.44
CA LYS A 3 4.30 -50.15 -15.40
C LYS A 3 4.33 -48.67 -15.84
N LEU A 4 3.19 -48.15 -16.25
CA LEU A 4 2.98 -46.71 -16.38
C LEU A 4 2.97 -46.09 -14.99
N TRP A 5 4.02 -45.37 -14.63
CA TRP A 5 4.04 -44.50 -13.49
C TRP A 5 3.42 -43.17 -13.89
N THR A 6 2.15 -42.99 -13.55
CA THR A 6 1.45 -41.74 -13.66
C THR A 6 1.98 -40.81 -12.58
N LEU A 7 2.88 -39.90 -12.95
CA LEU A 7 3.29 -38.78 -12.11
C LEU A 7 2.10 -37.79 -12.02
N LEU A 8 1.35 -37.90 -10.95
CA LEU A 8 0.44 -36.83 -10.50
C LEU A 8 1.30 -35.65 -10.04
N VAL A 9 1.50 -34.70 -10.95
CA VAL A 9 2.00 -33.39 -10.57
C VAL A 9 0.82 -32.67 -9.91
N ALA A 10 0.76 -32.77 -8.58
CA ALA A 10 -0.09 -31.89 -7.77
C ALA A 10 0.45 -30.47 -7.90
N GLY A 11 -0.09 -29.73 -8.85
CA GLY A 11 0.13 -28.29 -8.96
C GLY A 11 -0.45 -27.61 -7.74
N ALA A 12 0.37 -27.39 -6.71
CA ALA A 12 0.03 -26.49 -5.64
C ALA A 12 -0.12 -25.09 -6.25
N LEU A 13 -1.37 -24.68 -6.48
CA LEU A 13 -1.72 -23.30 -6.83
C LEU A 13 -1.44 -22.43 -5.60
N SER A 14 -0.18 -22.11 -5.40
CA SER A 14 0.21 -21.12 -4.41
C SER A 14 -0.42 -19.80 -4.84
N LEU A 15 -1.44 -19.34 -4.11
CA LEU A 15 -1.89 -17.96 -4.15
C LEU A 15 -0.73 -17.09 -3.60
N ALA A 16 0.27 -16.87 -4.46
CA ALA A 16 1.42 -16.07 -4.10
C ALA A 16 0.97 -14.61 -3.96
N LEU A 17 0.95 -14.10 -2.74
CA LEU A 17 0.91 -12.67 -2.50
C LEU A 17 2.10 -12.05 -3.25
N ALA A 18 1.88 -10.91 -3.92
CA ALA A 18 2.96 -10.26 -4.67
C ALA A 18 4.04 -9.69 -3.75
N VAL A 19 3.67 -9.38 -2.52
CA VAL A 19 4.59 -8.92 -1.46
C VAL A 19 4.25 -9.68 -0.18
N LYS A 20 5.24 -10.29 0.44
CA LYS A 20 5.08 -11.01 1.71
C LYS A 20 5.73 -10.22 2.85
N PRO A 21 5.29 -10.43 4.10
CA PRO A 21 6.01 -9.91 5.25
C PRO A 21 7.50 -10.31 5.20
N GLY A 22 8.39 -9.35 5.47
CA GLY A 22 9.84 -9.52 5.38
C GLY A 22 10.45 -9.27 4.00
N GLU A 23 9.62 -9.18 2.95
CA GLU A 23 10.09 -8.88 1.59
C GLU A 23 10.11 -7.37 1.33
N PRO A 24 11.01 -6.88 0.45
CA PRO A 24 11.01 -5.49 0.03
C PRO A 24 9.77 -5.17 -0.79
N LEU A 25 9.39 -3.90 -0.81
CA LEU A 25 8.33 -3.41 -1.68
C LEU A 25 8.69 -3.65 -3.16
N LEU A 26 7.66 -3.89 -3.96
CA LEU A 26 7.81 -3.92 -5.42
C LEU A 26 8.15 -2.53 -5.94
N ASP A 27 8.90 -2.49 -7.03
CA ASP A 27 9.31 -1.23 -7.66
C ASP A 27 8.12 -0.46 -8.25
N PHE A 28 8.14 0.84 -8.04
CA PHE A 28 7.25 1.81 -8.68
C PHE A 28 7.94 3.18 -8.77
N LEU A 29 7.45 4.01 -9.68
CA LEU A 29 7.77 5.44 -9.74
C LEU A 29 6.45 6.20 -9.90
N LEU A 30 6.04 6.91 -8.86
CA LEU A 30 4.89 7.79 -8.86
C LEU A 30 5.35 9.21 -8.48
N LEU A 31 4.46 10.18 -8.57
CA LEU A 31 4.75 11.56 -8.21
C LEU A 31 4.01 11.98 -6.94
N ASP A 32 4.66 12.75 -6.09
CA ASP A 32 3.97 13.44 -5.01
C ASP A 32 3.13 14.64 -5.53
N PRO A 33 2.35 15.34 -4.69
CA PRO A 33 1.57 16.49 -5.11
C PRO A 33 2.39 17.63 -5.70
N LYS A 34 3.69 17.72 -5.37
CA LYS A 34 4.63 18.74 -5.88
C LYS A 34 5.29 18.32 -7.19
N GLY A 35 4.97 17.12 -7.70
CA GLY A 35 5.58 16.56 -8.90
C GLY A 35 6.96 15.92 -8.67
N GLN A 36 7.36 15.69 -7.42
CA GLN A 36 8.62 15.03 -7.11
C GLN A 36 8.47 13.50 -7.24
N PRO A 37 9.46 12.81 -7.82
CA PRO A 37 9.42 11.36 -7.97
C PRO A 37 9.53 10.65 -6.62
N VAL A 38 8.65 9.69 -6.41
CA VAL A 38 8.62 8.80 -5.24
C VAL A 38 8.75 7.36 -5.70
N THR A 39 9.73 6.67 -5.16
CA THR A 39 10.01 5.24 -5.38
C THR A 39 10.15 4.55 -4.02
N PRO A 40 10.16 3.21 -3.95
CA PRO A 40 10.48 2.50 -2.70
C PRO A 40 11.82 2.90 -2.10
N ALA A 41 12.79 3.31 -2.93
CA ALA A 41 14.10 3.76 -2.46
C ALA A 41 14.08 5.18 -1.89
N THR A 42 13.29 6.09 -2.48
CA THR A 42 13.29 7.52 -2.11
C THR A 42 12.20 7.90 -1.11
N MET A 43 11.17 7.08 -0.92
CA MET A 43 10.13 7.35 0.06
C MET A 43 10.69 7.37 1.49
N SER A 44 10.15 8.25 2.33
CA SER A 44 10.48 8.27 3.76
C SER A 44 10.03 6.97 4.42
N LYS A 45 10.85 6.43 5.33
CA LYS A 45 10.61 5.17 6.05
C LYS A 45 10.95 5.32 7.54
N PRO A 46 10.23 4.63 8.45
CA PRO A 46 9.12 3.71 8.18
C PRO A 46 7.91 4.42 7.55
N ALA A 47 7.02 3.68 6.91
CA ALA A 47 5.90 4.25 6.20
C ALA A 47 4.68 3.32 6.21
N VAL A 48 3.53 3.90 5.90
CA VAL A 48 2.31 3.16 5.59
C VAL A 48 1.89 3.48 4.15
N ILE A 49 1.57 2.46 3.37
CA ILE A 49 0.99 2.61 2.03
C ILE A 49 -0.44 2.12 2.08
N VAL A 50 -1.38 2.96 1.64
CA VAL A 50 -2.81 2.63 1.60
C VAL A 50 -3.29 2.69 0.17
N PHE A 51 -3.74 1.56 -0.37
CA PHE A 51 -4.45 1.50 -1.63
C PHE A 51 -5.94 1.75 -1.39
N TRP A 52 -6.54 2.64 -2.16
CA TRP A 52 -7.91 3.10 -2.00
C TRP A 52 -8.60 3.41 -3.34
N ALA A 53 -9.82 3.89 -3.31
CA ALA A 53 -10.52 4.44 -4.47
C ALA A 53 -11.49 5.55 -4.03
N SER A 54 -11.74 6.54 -4.89
CA SER A 54 -12.60 7.68 -4.56
C SER A 54 -14.05 7.28 -4.24
N TRP A 55 -14.54 6.19 -4.83
CA TRP A 55 -15.89 5.65 -4.60
C TRP A 55 -15.98 4.68 -3.42
N CYS A 56 -14.86 4.34 -2.78
CA CYS A 56 -14.80 3.32 -1.73
C CYS A 56 -15.39 3.83 -0.41
N THR A 57 -16.60 3.40 -0.07
CA THR A 57 -17.29 3.78 1.18
C THR A 57 -16.53 3.35 2.43
N VAL A 58 -15.97 2.14 2.43
CA VAL A 58 -15.16 1.63 3.56
C VAL A 58 -13.90 2.48 3.75
N CYS A 59 -13.21 2.86 2.67
CA CYS A 59 -12.06 3.76 2.75
C CYS A 59 -12.42 5.09 3.41
N LYS A 60 -13.57 5.66 3.04
CA LYS A 60 -14.08 6.91 3.63
C LYS A 60 -14.35 6.78 5.12
N ALA A 61 -14.85 5.64 5.55
CA ALA A 61 -15.11 5.37 6.97
C ALA A 61 -13.82 5.20 7.78
N GLU A 62 -12.76 4.64 7.18
CA GLU A 62 -11.49 4.36 7.86
C GLU A 62 -10.50 5.52 7.85
N PHE A 63 -10.53 6.37 6.84
CA PHE A 63 -9.56 7.46 6.66
C PHE A 63 -9.45 8.39 7.86
N PRO A 64 -10.51 8.80 8.58
CA PRO A 64 -10.35 9.62 9.78
C PRO A 64 -9.49 8.96 10.86
N GLY A 65 -9.65 7.63 11.05
CA GLY A 65 -8.83 6.86 12.00
C GLY A 65 -7.38 6.74 11.56
N LEU A 66 -7.14 6.43 10.29
CA LEU A 66 -5.80 6.35 9.71
C LEU A 66 -5.07 7.70 9.73
N HIS A 67 -5.78 8.78 9.42
CA HIS A 67 -5.24 10.13 9.45
C HIS A 67 -4.82 10.53 10.87
N ARG A 68 -5.62 10.19 11.88
CA ARG A 68 -5.26 10.41 13.29
C ARG A 68 -3.98 9.66 13.66
N VAL A 69 -3.82 8.41 13.23
CA VAL A 69 -2.58 7.64 13.45
C VAL A 69 -1.39 8.34 12.77
N ALA A 70 -1.55 8.86 11.56
CA ALA A 70 -0.50 9.63 10.88
C ALA A 70 -0.12 10.90 11.65
N GLU A 71 -1.10 11.60 12.24
CA GLU A 71 -0.85 12.78 13.09
C GLU A 71 -0.12 12.42 14.38
N GLU A 72 -0.58 11.39 15.08
CA GLU A 72 -0.03 10.98 16.39
C GLU A 72 1.38 10.39 16.27
N THR A 73 1.68 9.67 15.20
CA THR A 73 2.95 8.96 15.04
C THR A 73 3.98 9.73 14.22
N GLY A 74 3.54 10.68 13.39
CA GLY A 74 4.40 11.35 12.41
C GLY A 74 4.87 10.43 11.27
N VAL A 75 4.45 9.17 11.23
CA VAL A 75 4.77 8.23 10.16
C VAL A 75 4.10 8.70 8.86
N PRO A 76 4.81 8.76 7.74
CA PRO A 76 4.22 9.14 6.46
C PRO A 76 3.25 8.06 5.95
N PHE A 77 2.06 8.49 5.55
CA PHE A 77 1.04 7.67 4.93
C PHE A 77 0.93 8.03 3.45
N TYR A 78 1.43 7.15 2.60
CA TYR A 78 1.30 7.26 1.16
C TYR A 78 -0.01 6.63 0.71
N VAL A 79 -0.83 7.36 -0.03
CA VAL A 79 -2.12 6.87 -0.51
C VAL A 79 -2.11 6.74 -2.03
N ILE A 80 -2.48 5.57 -2.54
CA ILE A 80 -2.40 5.21 -3.95
C ILE A 80 -3.80 4.78 -4.41
N SER A 81 -4.41 5.51 -5.33
CA SER A 81 -5.69 5.08 -5.90
C SER A 81 -5.51 3.89 -6.83
N ARG A 82 -6.35 2.88 -6.65
CA ARG A 82 -6.44 1.75 -7.58
C ARG A 82 -7.53 1.93 -8.66
N GLU A 83 -8.26 3.04 -8.62
CA GLU A 83 -9.32 3.34 -9.58
C GLU A 83 -8.73 4.05 -10.82
N PRO A 84 -8.82 3.46 -12.02
CA PRO A 84 -8.28 4.08 -13.23
C PRO A 84 -8.90 5.44 -13.59
N ARG A 85 -10.12 5.70 -13.12
CA ARG A 85 -10.85 6.97 -13.37
C ARG A 85 -10.54 8.07 -12.35
N ASP A 86 -9.79 7.75 -11.30
CA ASP A 86 -9.35 8.74 -10.32
C ASP A 86 -8.25 9.62 -10.94
N THR A 87 -8.65 10.74 -11.51
CA THR A 87 -7.71 11.72 -12.04
C THR A 87 -6.93 12.39 -10.92
N ARG A 88 -5.84 13.09 -11.28
CA ARG A 88 -5.06 13.90 -10.34
C ARG A 88 -5.96 14.85 -9.54
N GLU A 89 -6.86 15.53 -10.22
CA GLU A 89 -7.77 16.51 -9.61
C GLU A 89 -8.71 15.86 -8.59
N VAL A 90 -9.29 14.73 -8.93
CA VAL A 90 -10.18 13.96 -8.03
C VAL A 90 -9.41 13.54 -6.77
N VAL A 91 -8.22 12.98 -6.94
CA VAL A 91 -7.39 12.53 -5.81
C VAL A 91 -6.99 13.70 -4.92
N LEU A 92 -6.49 14.78 -5.50
CA LEU A 92 -6.04 15.96 -4.73
C LEU A 92 -7.20 16.64 -4.00
N GLU A 93 -8.37 16.75 -4.63
CA GLU A 93 -9.55 17.33 -4.00
C GLU A 93 -9.98 16.52 -2.77
N TYR A 94 -10.02 15.19 -2.92
CA TYR A 94 -10.39 14.31 -1.83
C TYR A 94 -9.38 14.41 -0.66
N MET A 95 -8.08 14.46 -0.97
CA MET A 95 -7.02 14.48 0.03
C MET A 95 -6.85 15.80 0.77
N LYS A 96 -7.52 16.88 0.35
CA LYS A 96 -7.58 18.13 1.13
C LYS A 96 -8.12 17.93 2.54
N THR A 97 -9.01 16.95 2.73
CA THR A 97 -9.57 16.59 4.03
C THR A 97 -8.55 15.87 4.93
N TYR A 98 -7.49 15.32 4.35
CA TYR A 98 -6.50 14.50 5.04
C TYR A 98 -5.08 15.00 4.79
N PRO A 99 -4.68 16.16 5.32
CA PRO A 99 -3.43 16.83 4.97
C PRO A 99 -2.16 16.07 5.37
N ARG A 100 -2.26 15.07 6.24
CA ARG A 100 -1.13 14.19 6.60
C ARG A 100 -0.92 13.03 5.63
N PHE A 101 -1.87 12.79 4.75
CA PHE A 101 -1.70 11.80 3.69
C PHE A 101 -0.93 12.38 2.52
N ILE A 102 -0.09 11.56 1.92
CA ILE A 102 0.72 11.90 0.75
C ILE A 102 0.15 11.13 -0.44
N PRO A 103 -0.71 11.73 -1.25
CA PRO A 103 -1.24 11.07 -2.44
C PRO A 103 -0.12 10.87 -3.46
N LEU A 104 -0.01 9.65 -3.98
CA LEU A 104 0.89 9.34 -5.07
C LEU A 104 0.14 9.32 -6.40
N LEU A 105 0.63 10.08 -7.34
CA LEU A 105 0.00 10.42 -8.60
C LEU A 105 0.75 9.79 -9.77
N ALA A 106 0.12 9.74 -10.94
CA ALA A 106 0.73 9.19 -12.14
C ALA A 106 2.02 9.92 -12.52
N SER A 107 3.01 9.15 -12.92
CA SER A 107 4.23 9.61 -13.58
C SER A 107 4.16 9.31 -15.08
N ASP A 108 5.26 9.55 -15.79
CA ASP A 108 5.47 9.11 -17.18
C ASP A 108 5.71 7.59 -17.29
N ARG A 109 6.16 6.95 -16.20
CA ARG A 109 6.45 5.50 -16.13
C ARG A 109 5.27 4.68 -15.61
N ASP A 110 4.64 5.11 -14.52
CA ASP A 110 3.66 4.32 -13.79
C ASP A 110 2.39 5.10 -13.50
N ARG A 111 1.25 4.40 -13.57
CA ARG A 111 -0.05 4.88 -13.11
C ARG A 111 -0.43 4.21 -11.78
N PRO A 112 -1.11 4.91 -10.86
CA PRO A 112 -1.44 4.37 -9.54
C PRO A 112 -2.16 3.02 -9.59
N HIS A 113 -3.15 2.85 -10.47
CA HIS A 113 -3.88 1.59 -10.61
C HIS A 113 -3.04 0.43 -11.16
N GLU A 114 -2.04 0.71 -12.00
CA GLU A 114 -1.10 -0.30 -12.50
C GLU A 114 -0.15 -0.75 -11.39
N VAL A 115 0.28 0.18 -10.52
CA VAL A 115 1.04 -0.16 -9.31
C VAL A 115 0.20 -1.05 -8.39
N ALA A 116 -1.07 -0.70 -8.14
CA ALA A 116 -1.97 -1.54 -7.35
C ALA A 116 -2.12 -2.95 -7.93
N ALA A 117 -2.23 -3.08 -9.24
CA ALA A 117 -2.28 -4.38 -9.91
C ALA A 117 -1.00 -5.20 -9.73
N ARG A 118 0.18 -4.59 -9.82
CA ARG A 118 1.47 -5.26 -9.54
C ARG A 118 1.57 -5.75 -8.10
N PHE A 119 1.08 -4.96 -7.15
CA PHE A 119 1.01 -5.35 -5.73
C PHE A 119 -0.06 -6.41 -5.45
N LYS A 120 -0.82 -6.84 -6.47
CA LYS A 120 -1.95 -7.78 -6.36
C LYS A 120 -2.97 -7.34 -5.31
N VAL A 121 -3.23 -6.05 -5.25
CA VAL A 121 -4.27 -5.48 -4.39
C VAL A 121 -5.64 -5.87 -4.94
N LEU A 122 -6.29 -6.84 -4.30
CA LEU A 122 -7.55 -7.41 -4.77
C LEU A 122 -8.79 -6.65 -4.26
N GLY A 123 -8.61 -5.81 -3.26
CA GLY A 123 -9.66 -5.01 -2.64
C GLY A 123 -9.13 -3.68 -2.10
N GLN A 124 -10.01 -2.88 -1.49
CA GLN A 124 -9.65 -1.62 -0.83
C GLN A 124 -10.53 -1.38 0.40
N PRO A 125 -10.01 -0.69 1.44
CA PRO A 125 -8.62 -0.27 1.55
C PRO A 125 -7.68 -1.46 1.71
N TRP A 126 -6.48 -1.39 1.15
CA TRP A 126 -5.43 -2.38 1.39
C TRP A 126 -4.19 -1.65 1.89
N THR A 127 -3.66 -2.09 3.02
CA THR A 127 -2.60 -1.39 3.73
C THR A 127 -1.34 -2.24 3.81
N PHE A 128 -0.20 -1.61 3.53
CA PHE A 128 1.12 -2.16 3.78
C PHE A 128 1.83 -1.30 4.83
N VAL A 129 2.38 -1.93 5.85
CA VAL A 129 3.27 -1.30 6.82
C VAL A 129 4.70 -1.64 6.44
N VAL A 130 5.55 -0.63 6.32
CA VAL A 130 6.92 -0.73 5.82
C VAL A 130 7.89 -0.29 6.91
N ASP A 131 8.92 -1.09 7.15
CA ASP A 131 9.98 -0.77 8.12
C ASP A 131 11.01 0.24 7.56
N ARG A 132 12.01 0.56 8.37
CA ARG A 132 13.08 1.50 8.00
C ARG A 132 13.95 0.98 6.84
N GLU A 133 14.08 -0.32 6.71
CA GLU A 133 14.85 -0.99 5.67
C GLU A 133 14.05 -1.13 4.36
N GLY A 134 12.77 -0.73 4.35
CA GLY A 134 11.89 -0.82 3.19
C GLY A 134 11.26 -2.19 2.99
N LYS A 135 11.26 -3.02 4.03
CA LYS A 135 10.60 -4.33 4.04
C LYS A 135 9.18 -4.21 4.55
N THR A 136 8.29 -5.01 4.01
CA THR A 136 6.91 -5.10 4.48
C THR A 136 6.88 -5.80 5.85
N LEU A 137 6.39 -5.12 6.87
CA LEU A 137 6.16 -5.71 8.19
C LEU A 137 4.82 -6.45 8.25
N ASP A 138 3.80 -5.84 7.65
CA ASP A 138 2.43 -6.35 7.67
C ASP A 138 1.64 -5.83 6.47
N GLN A 139 0.57 -6.56 6.12
CA GLN A 139 -0.40 -6.13 5.14
C GLN A 139 -1.79 -6.62 5.55
N ALA A 140 -2.80 -5.79 5.32
CA ALA A 140 -4.18 -6.10 5.64
C ALA A 140 -5.14 -5.55 4.59
N MET A 141 -6.17 -6.33 4.29
CA MET A 141 -7.38 -5.91 3.58
C MET A 141 -8.48 -5.74 4.62
N GLU A 142 -9.17 -4.59 4.58
CA GLU A 142 -10.29 -4.19 5.44
C GLU A 142 -10.03 -3.98 6.94
N THR A 143 -10.78 -2.99 7.48
CA THR A 143 -11.32 -2.77 8.84
C THR A 143 -10.55 -3.26 10.05
N ILE A 144 -9.32 -3.67 9.89
CA ILE A 144 -8.44 -3.66 11.05
C ILE A 144 -7.98 -2.21 11.15
N PRO A 145 -8.47 -1.43 12.13
CA PRO A 145 -7.77 -0.21 12.46
C PRO A 145 -6.33 -0.65 12.55
N ILE A 146 -5.41 0.05 11.84
CA ILE A 146 -3.98 -0.26 11.93
C ILE A 146 -3.67 -0.16 13.41
N ARG A 147 -3.89 -1.27 14.12
CA ARG A 147 -3.33 -1.48 15.43
C ARG A 147 -1.86 -1.75 15.15
N LEU A 148 -1.15 -0.66 14.84
CA LEU A 148 0.26 -0.67 15.09
C LEU A 148 0.36 -1.21 16.50
N ASN A 149 0.74 -2.49 16.65
CA ASN A 149 0.93 -3.02 17.99
C ASN A 149 1.95 -2.12 18.70
N ALA A 150 2.02 -2.17 20.02
CA ALA A 150 2.90 -1.28 20.79
C ALA A 150 4.35 -1.33 20.28
N ALA A 151 4.81 -2.49 19.76
CA ALA A 151 6.15 -2.66 19.20
C ALA A 151 6.31 -1.96 17.84
N GLN A 152 5.29 -1.98 16.98
CA GLN A 152 5.28 -1.24 15.70
C GLN A 152 5.22 0.27 15.95
N ARG A 153 4.46 0.72 16.96
CA ARG A 153 4.47 2.12 17.43
C ARG A 153 5.84 2.51 17.97
N ALA A 154 6.46 1.66 18.79
CA ALA A 154 7.79 1.92 19.33
C ALA A 154 8.86 1.96 18.22
N ALA A 155 8.78 1.07 17.21
CA ALA A 155 9.67 1.10 16.05
C ALA A 155 9.44 2.33 15.16
N ALA A 156 8.20 2.83 15.06
CA ALA A 156 7.86 4.04 14.31
C ALA A 156 8.20 5.33 15.05
N VAL A 157 8.20 5.33 16.40
CA VAL A 157 8.45 6.51 17.27
C VAL A 157 9.91 6.59 17.74
N ALA A 158 10.70 5.51 17.67
CA ALA A 158 12.13 5.53 18.01
C ALA A 158 12.98 6.20 16.89
N LEU A 159 12.49 7.35 16.40
CA LEU A 159 13.19 8.31 15.56
C LEU A 159 13.77 9.41 16.48
#